data_509ecbb329814fd841d70be38420c2a1
#
_entry.id   509ecbb329814fd841d70be38420c2a1
#
_cell.length_a   1.000
_cell.length_b   1.000
_cell.length_c   1.000
_cell.angle_alpha   90.00
_cell.angle_beta   90.00
_cell.angle_gamma   90.00
#
_symmetry.space_group_name_H-M   'P 1'
#
loop_
_entity.id
_entity.type
_entity.pdbx_description
1 polymer ?
#
loop_
_entity_poly.entity_id
_entity_poly.type
_entity_poly.pdbx_seq_one_letter_code
_entity_poly.pdbx_strand_id
1 'polypeptide(L)'
;MIKSLVLMTSLALLGGLPMSAQSCKVLYQEGNTLVDQGKLEKAKSKFQQVIHCGNNLYVPDSEKRIAWIDRVLRKPSTAKPFSLSDNKVVIPYQGGQDVITVDGNGSWTAFVNDKSVGWCKIKKEKGKIYIVSEANENNTDRSCEVVVRMGGKTRTVVVKNEKAPEMLVPSVENLTFPYKGETNMVEIRSNTNWKVTDVPGWVVSTKENGKIKLTALANDNNVERSAEIKVESSTKTVIINLYQGAGLDHLAFSKNDLHFGPDGGDEYVQILTDAQDWRFGDFPHWCQVTKVADNLLSNV
;
A
#
# COMPACT_ATOMS: atom_id res chain seq x y z
N MET A 1 -49.83 -42.15 2.39
CA MET A 1 -49.79 -43.58 2.58
C MET A 1 -48.88 -44.20 1.54
N ILE A 2 -47.62 -44.39 1.84
CA ILE A 2 -46.71 -45.20 1.04
C ILE A 2 -45.98 -46.13 2.03
N LYS A 3 -46.24 -47.39 1.90
CA LYS A 3 -45.74 -48.46 2.75
C LYS A 3 -44.26 -48.69 2.44
N SER A 4 -43.42 -48.52 3.46
CA SER A 4 -42.01 -48.93 3.43
C SER A 4 -41.92 -50.45 3.54
N LEU A 5 -41.43 -51.09 2.48
CA LEU A 5 -41.20 -52.52 2.47
C LEU A 5 -39.78 -52.77 3.04
N VAL A 6 -39.72 -53.19 4.31
CA VAL A 6 -38.49 -53.66 4.93
C VAL A 6 -38.22 -55.08 4.42
N LEU A 7 -37.24 -55.24 3.54
CA LEU A 7 -36.75 -56.54 3.13
C LEU A 7 -35.77 -57.02 4.21
N MET A 8 -36.23 -57.83 5.14
CA MET A 8 -35.37 -58.62 6.00
C MET A 8 -34.77 -59.75 5.16
N THR A 9 -33.54 -59.54 4.71
CA THR A 9 -32.75 -60.67 4.23
C THR A 9 -32.24 -61.46 5.44
N SER A 10 -32.86 -62.60 5.66
CA SER A 10 -32.41 -63.63 6.59
C SER A 10 -30.98 -64.02 6.20
N LEU A 11 -30.03 -63.62 7.05
CA LEU A 11 -28.67 -64.13 6.98
C LEU A 11 -28.69 -65.61 7.40
N ALA A 12 -28.82 -66.49 6.42
CA ALA A 12 -28.67 -67.93 6.64
C ALA A 12 -27.23 -68.17 7.10
N LEU A 13 -27.07 -68.52 8.36
CA LEU A 13 -25.88 -69.15 8.89
C LEU A 13 -25.74 -70.52 8.17
N LEU A 14 -25.19 -70.51 6.97
CA LEU A 14 -24.57 -71.65 6.38
C LEU A 14 -23.28 -71.90 7.14
N GLY A 15 -23.36 -72.70 8.20
CA GLY A 15 -22.26 -73.38 8.79
C GLY A 15 -21.56 -74.21 7.67
N GLY A 16 -20.54 -73.57 7.03
CA GLY A 16 -19.81 -74.24 5.98
C GLY A 16 -19.14 -75.52 6.55
N LEU A 17 -19.51 -76.67 5.99
CA LEU A 17 -18.71 -77.86 6.18
C LEU A 17 -17.26 -77.49 5.89
N PRO A 18 -16.27 -78.02 6.68
CA PRO A 18 -14.87 -77.79 6.44
C PRO A 18 -14.54 -78.20 5.00
N MET A 19 -14.10 -77.24 4.18
CA MET A 19 -13.67 -77.52 2.82
C MET A 19 -12.59 -78.60 2.85
N SER A 20 -12.66 -79.61 1.97
CA SER A 20 -11.69 -80.65 1.95
C SER A 20 -10.28 -80.09 1.65
N ALA A 21 -9.24 -80.80 2.16
CA ALA A 21 -7.84 -80.44 1.88
C ALA A 21 -7.57 -80.29 0.34
N GLN A 22 -8.30 -81.08 -0.46
CA GLN A 22 -8.27 -81.04 -1.91
C GLN A 22 -8.79 -79.72 -2.48
N SER A 23 -9.86 -79.18 -1.89
CA SER A 23 -10.41 -77.91 -2.32
C SER A 23 -9.48 -76.70 -2.01
N CYS A 24 -8.81 -76.72 -0.86
CA CYS A 24 -7.81 -75.74 -0.45
C CYS A 24 -6.59 -75.77 -1.41
N LYS A 25 -6.12 -76.92 -1.81
CA LYS A 25 -5.06 -77.07 -2.79
C LYS A 25 -5.41 -76.46 -4.15
N VAL A 26 -6.61 -76.66 -4.64
CA VAL A 26 -7.09 -76.15 -5.91
C VAL A 26 -7.12 -74.61 -5.84
N LEU A 27 -7.69 -74.02 -4.79
CA LEU A 27 -7.73 -72.60 -4.61
C LEU A 27 -6.32 -71.96 -4.55
N TYR A 28 -5.37 -72.61 -3.90
CA TYR A 28 -3.98 -72.18 -3.84
C TYR A 28 -3.31 -72.21 -5.22
N GLN A 29 -3.55 -73.25 -6.02
CA GLN A 29 -3.01 -73.37 -7.36
C GLN A 29 -3.61 -72.35 -8.31
N GLU A 30 -4.95 -72.06 -8.22
CA GLU A 30 -5.60 -71.02 -8.95
C GLU A 30 -5.03 -69.65 -8.60
N GLY A 31 -4.76 -69.39 -7.31
CA GLY A 31 -4.13 -68.16 -6.84
C GLY A 31 -2.74 -67.96 -7.48
N ASN A 32 -1.90 -69.02 -7.52
CA ASN A 32 -0.60 -68.96 -8.17
C ASN A 32 -0.72 -68.65 -9.69
N THR A 33 -1.62 -69.34 -10.39
CA THR A 33 -1.86 -69.14 -11.81
C THR A 33 -2.30 -67.69 -12.10
N LEU A 34 -3.09 -67.11 -11.21
CA LEU A 34 -3.51 -65.70 -11.34
C LEU A 34 -2.35 -64.71 -11.08
N VAL A 35 -1.41 -65.06 -10.19
CA VAL A 35 -0.16 -64.29 -10.02
C VAL A 35 0.65 -64.29 -11.31
N ASP A 36 0.87 -65.49 -11.92
CA ASP A 36 1.61 -65.62 -13.18
C ASP A 36 0.96 -64.87 -14.34
N GLN A 37 -0.37 -64.73 -14.30
CA GLN A 37 -1.14 -63.93 -15.26
C GLN A 37 -1.16 -62.44 -14.96
N GLY A 38 -0.50 -61.98 -13.89
CA GLY A 38 -0.52 -60.57 -13.44
C GLY A 38 -1.86 -60.11 -12.86
N LYS A 39 -2.82 -61.01 -12.63
CA LYS A 39 -4.16 -60.70 -12.10
C LYS A 39 -4.16 -60.64 -10.57
N LEU A 40 -3.35 -59.75 -10.00
CA LEU A 40 -2.97 -59.74 -8.58
C LEU A 40 -4.14 -59.59 -7.61
N GLU A 41 -5.14 -58.74 -7.88
CA GLU A 41 -6.34 -58.60 -7.06
C GLU A 41 -7.15 -59.92 -6.98
N LYS A 42 -7.31 -60.60 -8.12
CA LYS A 42 -8.01 -61.88 -8.17
C LYS A 42 -7.20 -62.96 -7.45
N ALA A 43 -5.86 -62.99 -7.61
CA ALA A 43 -4.97 -63.87 -6.89
C ALA A 43 -5.08 -63.68 -5.36
N LYS A 44 -5.11 -62.42 -4.89
CA LYS A 44 -5.27 -62.11 -3.49
C LYS A 44 -6.58 -62.68 -2.93
N SER A 45 -7.68 -62.50 -3.65
CA SER A 45 -8.99 -63.08 -3.26
C SER A 45 -8.94 -64.60 -3.16
N LYS A 46 -8.23 -65.30 -4.04
CA LYS A 46 -8.06 -66.77 -3.94
C LYS A 46 -7.23 -67.16 -2.73
N PHE A 47 -6.12 -66.50 -2.44
CA PHE A 47 -5.32 -66.77 -1.24
C PHE A 47 -6.09 -66.46 0.05
N GLN A 48 -6.96 -65.45 0.09
CA GLN A 48 -7.87 -65.23 1.22
C GLN A 48 -8.84 -66.40 1.44
N GLN A 49 -9.37 -66.98 0.36
CA GLN A 49 -10.21 -68.18 0.43
C GLN A 49 -9.42 -69.39 0.97
N VAL A 50 -8.14 -69.49 0.60
CA VAL A 50 -7.24 -70.57 1.14
C VAL A 50 -7.06 -70.40 2.65
N ILE A 51 -6.87 -69.17 3.14
CA ILE A 51 -6.75 -68.97 4.59
C ILE A 51 -8.05 -69.34 5.30
N HIS A 52 -9.21 -68.95 4.71
CA HIS A 52 -10.51 -69.34 5.27
C HIS A 52 -10.75 -70.89 5.25
N CYS A 53 -10.16 -71.57 4.32
CA CYS A 53 -10.14 -73.05 4.26
C CYS A 53 -9.48 -73.73 5.45
N GLY A 54 -8.56 -73.04 6.16
CA GLY A 54 -7.92 -73.52 7.41
C GLY A 54 -6.91 -74.64 7.25
N ASN A 55 -6.43 -74.96 6.02
CA ASN A 55 -5.45 -75.97 5.81
C ASN A 55 -4.03 -75.47 6.16
N ASN A 56 -3.46 -75.95 7.23
CA ASN A 56 -2.17 -75.52 7.76
C ASN A 56 -0.98 -75.63 6.78
N LEU A 57 -1.11 -76.43 5.72
CA LEU A 57 -0.06 -76.53 4.70
C LEU A 57 0.03 -75.36 3.77
N TYR A 58 -1.11 -74.71 3.41
CA TYR A 58 -1.15 -73.68 2.42
C TYR A 58 -1.43 -72.23 3.02
N VAL A 59 -1.90 -72.18 4.26
CA VAL A 59 -2.23 -70.88 4.91
C VAL A 59 -0.99 -70.00 5.08
N PRO A 60 0.16 -70.47 5.64
CA PRO A 60 1.31 -69.56 5.85
C PRO A 60 1.88 -68.99 4.54
N ASP A 61 1.86 -69.76 3.45
CA ASP A 61 2.34 -69.29 2.15
C ASP A 61 1.35 -68.33 1.51
N SER A 62 0.04 -68.55 1.67
CA SER A 62 -1.01 -67.63 1.20
C SER A 62 -0.93 -66.30 1.90
N GLU A 63 -0.67 -66.25 3.19
CA GLU A 63 -0.44 -64.99 3.93
C GLU A 63 0.77 -64.21 3.39
N LYS A 64 1.90 -64.89 3.15
CA LYS A 64 3.09 -64.29 2.54
C LYS A 64 2.80 -63.75 1.14
N ARG A 65 2.04 -64.48 0.32
CA ARG A 65 1.66 -64.07 -1.01
C ARG A 65 0.72 -62.85 -1.00
N ILE A 66 -0.24 -62.82 -0.11
CA ILE A 66 -1.10 -61.67 0.10
C ILE A 66 -0.25 -60.44 0.47
N ALA A 67 0.67 -60.56 1.45
CA ALA A 67 1.57 -59.50 1.87
C ALA A 67 2.45 -58.98 0.71
N TRP A 68 2.94 -59.92 -0.15
CA TRP A 68 3.70 -59.54 -1.35
C TRP A 68 2.81 -58.83 -2.37
N ILE A 69 1.59 -59.32 -2.66
CA ILE A 69 0.64 -58.70 -3.57
C ILE A 69 0.30 -57.30 -3.08
N ASP A 70 0.01 -57.12 -1.79
CA ASP A 70 -0.28 -55.81 -1.20
C ASP A 70 0.88 -54.82 -1.32
N ARG A 71 2.12 -55.31 -1.25
CA ARG A 71 3.32 -54.53 -1.48
C ARG A 71 3.43 -54.07 -2.95
N VAL A 72 3.13 -54.99 -3.90
CA VAL A 72 3.19 -54.74 -5.33
C VAL A 72 2.06 -53.81 -5.76
N LEU A 73 0.85 -53.99 -5.24
CA LEU A 73 -0.31 -53.16 -5.51
C LEU A 73 -0.24 -51.81 -4.84
N ARG A 74 0.52 -51.68 -3.73
CA ARG A 74 0.93 -50.37 -3.18
C ARG A 74 1.94 -49.74 -4.13
N LYS A 75 1.52 -49.32 -5.31
CA LYS A 75 2.35 -48.40 -6.07
C LYS A 75 2.72 -47.23 -5.14
N PRO A 76 4.01 -46.90 -4.96
CA PRO A 76 4.36 -45.66 -4.30
C PRO A 76 3.56 -44.59 -5.02
N SER A 77 2.80 -43.80 -4.27
CA SER A 77 2.08 -42.67 -4.86
C SER A 77 3.14 -41.80 -5.56
N THR A 78 3.17 -41.87 -6.89
CA THR A 78 3.98 -40.98 -7.72
C THR A 78 3.38 -39.56 -7.72
N ALA A 79 2.40 -39.33 -6.84
CA ALA A 79 1.75 -38.06 -6.67
C ALA A 79 2.77 -37.07 -6.13
N LYS A 80 3.18 -36.16 -6.98
CA LYS A 80 4.02 -35.00 -6.62
C LYS A 80 3.28 -34.23 -5.52
N PRO A 81 3.91 -33.93 -4.37
CA PRO A 81 3.25 -33.20 -3.31
C PRO A 81 2.88 -31.81 -3.78
N PHE A 82 1.72 -31.29 -3.34
CA PHE A 82 1.33 -29.90 -3.61
C PHE A 82 2.32 -28.94 -2.97
N SER A 83 3.01 -28.15 -3.79
CA SER A 83 3.94 -27.10 -3.37
C SER A 83 3.87 -25.87 -4.30
N LEU A 84 4.36 -24.76 -3.82
CA LEU A 84 4.57 -23.55 -4.57
C LEU A 84 6.06 -23.27 -4.61
N SER A 85 6.58 -22.63 -5.69
CA SER A 85 7.99 -22.22 -5.76
C SER A 85 8.37 -21.28 -4.65
N ASP A 86 7.44 -20.38 -4.28
CA ASP A 86 7.62 -19.37 -3.25
C ASP A 86 6.33 -19.13 -2.47
N ASN A 87 6.46 -18.67 -1.24
CA ASN A 87 5.35 -18.23 -0.40
C ASN A 87 5.30 -16.72 -0.18
N LYS A 88 6.23 -15.98 -0.77
CA LYS A 88 6.33 -14.54 -0.71
C LYS A 88 6.79 -13.98 -2.05
N VAL A 89 6.14 -12.91 -2.47
CA VAL A 89 6.50 -12.12 -3.66
C VAL A 89 6.67 -10.67 -3.22
N VAL A 90 7.74 -10.02 -3.67
CA VAL A 90 8.00 -8.60 -3.44
C VAL A 90 8.07 -7.91 -4.79
N ILE A 91 7.17 -6.99 -5.03
CA ILE A 91 7.10 -6.21 -6.27
C ILE A 91 7.47 -4.76 -5.94
N PRO A 92 8.36 -4.12 -6.70
CA PRO A 92 8.76 -2.75 -6.47
C PRO A 92 7.58 -1.77 -6.61
N TYR A 93 7.73 -0.55 -6.10
CA TYR A 93 6.64 0.43 -6.09
C TYR A 93 6.13 0.82 -7.49
N GLN A 94 6.97 0.73 -8.52
CA GLN A 94 6.56 0.99 -9.90
C GLN A 94 5.53 -0.01 -10.44
N GLY A 95 5.24 -1.06 -9.66
CA GLY A 95 4.45 -2.18 -10.11
C GLY A 95 5.29 -3.19 -10.89
N GLY A 96 4.64 -4.16 -11.47
CA GLY A 96 5.31 -5.20 -12.25
C GLY A 96 4.64 -6.55 -12.13
N GLN A 97 5.36 -7.58 -12.55
CA GLN A 97 4.88 -8.96 -12.58
C GLN A 97 5.91 -9.90 -11.97
N ASP A 98 5.41 -10.89 -11.23
CA ASP A 98 6.19 -12.04 -10.76
C ASP A 98 5.44 -13.34 -11.05
N VAL A 99 6.13 -14.47 -10.98
CA VAL A 99 5.61 -15.78 -11.39
C VAL A 99 5.86 -16.84 -10.32
N ILE A 100 4.80 -17.46 -9.85
CA ILE A 100 4.84 -18.59 -8.93
C ILE A 100 4.53 -19.88 -9.69
N THR A 101 5.38 -20.89 -9.53
CA THR A 101 5.12 -22.24 -10.05
C THR A 101 4.29 -23.02 -9.05
N VAL A 102 3.27 -23.71 -9.56
CA VAL A 102 2.38 -24.59 -8.79
C VAL A 102 2.70 -26.03 -9.17
N ASP A 103 3.27 -26.77 -8.22
CA ASP A 103 3.61 -28.18 -8.36
C ASP A 103 2.60 -29.06 -7.65
N GLY A 104 2.31 -30.20 -8.24
CA GLY A 104 1.40 -31.20 -7.67
C GLY A 104 0.58 -31.92 -8.73
N ASN A 105 -0.13 -32.96 -8.30
CA ASN A 105 -1.00 -33.75 -9.18
C ASN A 105 -2.48 -33.37 -8.90
N GLY A 106 -3.11 -32.75 -9.86
CA GLY A 106 -4.53 -32.43 -9.82
C GLY A 106 -4.88 -31.02 -10.29
N SER A 107 -6.16 -30.77 -10.38
CA SER A 107 -6.69 -29.42 -10.65
C SER A 107 -6.49 -28.53 -9.44
N TRP A 108 -6.22 -27.27 -9.72
CA TRP A 108 -6.01 -26.25 -8.69
C TRP A 108 -6.70 -24.93 -9.01
N THR A 109 -6.98 -24.19 -7.96
CA THR A 109 -7.56 -22.83 -8.06
C THR A 109 -6.66 -21.83 -7.36
N ALA A 110 -6.66 -20.58 -7.82
CA ALA A 110 -6.01 -19.48 -7.15
C ALA A 110 -6.89 -18.24 -7.22
N PHE A 111 -6.84 -17.42 -6.18
CA PHE A 111 -7.56 -16.16 -6.09
C PHE A 111 -6.87 -15.22 -5.09
N VAL A 112 -7.06 -13.92 -5.26
CA VAL A 112 -6.67 -12.92 -4.26
C VAL A 112 -7.68 -12.99 -3.11
N ASN A 113 -7.18 -13.14 -1.88
CA ASN A 113 -8.02 -13.41 -0.70
C ASN A 113 -9.02 -12.29 -0.40
N ASP A 114 -8.58 -11.05 -0.55
CA ASP A 114 -9.43 -9.86 -0.39
C ASP A 114 -9.88 -9.34 -1.76
N LYS A 115 -11.17 -9.40 -2.04
CA LYS A 115 -11.77 -8.92 -3.30
C LYS A 115 -11.73 -7.38 -3.45
N SER A 116 -11.54 -6.65 -2.36
CA SER A 116 -11.38 -5.18 -2.38
C SER A 116 -10.03 -4.72 -2.90
N VAL A 117 -9.05 -5.64 -2.98
CA VAL A 117 -7.70 -5.38 -3.47
C VAL A 117 -7.71 -5.28 -5.00
N GLY A 118 -7.84 -4.06 -5.53
CA GLY A 118 -7.84 -3.81 -6.98
C GLY A 118 -6.45 -3.80 -7.62
N TRP A 119 -5.42 -3.48 -6.85
CA TRP A 119 -4.05 -3.27 -7.33
C TRP A 119 -3.25 -4.56 -7.62
N CYS A 120 -3.71 -5.72 -7.11
CA CYS A 120 -3.07 -7.02 -7.31
C CYS A 120 -4.01 -7.90 -8.12
N LYS A 121 -3.55 -8.33 -9.29
CA LYS A 121 -4.29 -9.22 -10.20
C LYS A 121 -3.50 -10.50 -10.43
N ILE A 122 -4.19 -11.60 -10.68
CA ILE A 122 -3.56 -12.86 -11.02
C ILE A 122 -4.07 -13.40 -12.34
N LYS A 123 -3.16 -14.04 -13.10
CA LYS A 123 -3.47 -14.84 -14.27
C LYS A 123 -2.96 -16.25 -14.07
N LYS A 124 -3.79 -17.25 -14.31
CA LYS A 124 -3.43 -18.67 -14.23
C LYS A 124 -3.06 -19.19 -15.61
N GLU A 125 -1.95 -19.86 -15.67
CA GLU A 125 -1.54 -20.63 -16.82
C GLU A 125 -1.07 -22.02 -16.36
N LYS A 126 -0.68 -22.89 -17.31
CA LYS A 126 -0.28 -24.27 -17.09
C LYS A 126 0.82 -24.38 -15.99
N GLY A 127 0.43 -24.71 -14.74
CA GLY A 127 1.34 -24.85 -13.61
C GLY A 127 1.96 -23.55 -13.11
N LYS A 128 1.44 -22.38 -13.49
CA LYS A 128 1.97 -21.06 -13.11
C LYS A 128 0.87 -20.10 -12.71
N ILE A 129 1.21 -19.21 -11.77
CA ILE A 129 0.41 -18.06 -11.40
C ILE A 129 1.27 -16.83 -11.72
N TYR A 130 0.80 -16.00 -12.61
CA TYR A 130 1.36 -14.67 -12.86
C TYR A 130 0.66 -13.71 -11.91
N ILE A 131 1.43 -13.02 -11.07
CA ILE A 131 0.97 -12.03 -10.11
C ILE A 131 1.37 -10.67 -10.67
N VAL A 132 0.40 -9.82 -10.95
CA VAL A 132 0.61 -8.48 -11.51
C VAL A 132 0.18 -7.45 -10.48
N SER A 133 1.06 -6.52 -10.19
CA SER A 133 0.80 -5.38 -9.29
C SER A 133 0.82 -4.08 -10.06
N GLU A 134 -0.18 -3.25 -9.85
CA GLU A 134 -0.16 -1.85 -10.26
C GLU A 134 0.83 -1.04 -9.40
N ALA A 135 1.26 0.13 -9.89
CA ALA A 135 2.15 1.02 -9.14
C ALA A 135 1.56 1.39 -7.77
N ASN A 136 2.41 1.48 -6.77
CA ASN A 136 2.08 1.99 -5.44
C ASN A 136 2.63 3.41 -5.30
N GLU A 137 1.78 4.40 -5.47
CA GLU A 137 2.17 5.80 -5.36
C GLU A 137 2.27 6.30 -3.91
N ASN A 138 1.80 5.49 -2.94
CA ASN A 138 1.82 5.84 -1.52
C ASN A 138 3.19 5.59 -0.89
N ASN A 139 3.55 6.39 0.10
CA ASN A 139 4.75 6.18 0.91
C ASN A 139 4.55 5.12 2.02
N THR A 140 3.72 4.12 1.76
CA THR A 140 3.49 2.97 2.64
C THR A 140 3.46 1.68 1.84
N ASP A 141 4.10 0.63 2.37
CA ASP A 141 3.99 -0.71 1.79
C ASP A 141 2.53 -1.18 1.82
N ARG A 142 2.12 -1.90 0.79
CA ARG A 142 0.84 -2.59 0.79
C ARG A 142 1.03 -4.08 0.53
N SER A 143 0.15 -4.90 1.05
CA SER A 143 0.22 -6.35 0.90
C SER A 143 -1.15 -6.97 0.71
N CYS A 144 -1.16 -8.13 0.05
CA CYS A 144 -2.32 -9.00 -0.05
C CYS A 144 -1.88 -10.47 -0.06
N GLU A 145 -2.84 -11.36 -0.03
CA GLU A 145 -2.60 -12.80 -0.07
C GLU A 145 -3.22 -13.41 -1.34
N VAL A 146 -2.45 -14.24 -2.01
CA VAL A 146 -2.93 -15.12 -3.07
C VAL A 146 -3.07 -16.52 -2.48
N VAL A 147 -4.30 -17.02 -2.44
CA VAL A 147 -4.65 -18.33 -1.92
C VAL A 147 -4.70 -19.34 -3.07
N VAL A 148 -3.97 -20.44 -2.93
CA VAL A 148 -3.93 -21.54 -3.91
C VAL A 148 -4.46 -22.80 -3.24
N ARG A 149 -5.42 -23.47 -3.89
CA ARG A 149 -6.03 -24.71 -3.39
C ARG A 149 -5.86 -25.85 -4.38
N MET A 150 -5.45 -27.02 -3.88
CA MET A 150 -5.30 -28.26 -4.66
C MET A 150 -5.60 -29.47 -3.77
N GLY A 151 -6.49 -30.36 -4.20
CA GLY A 151 -6.77 -31.62 -3.49
C GLY A 151 -7.12 -31.44 -2.02
N GLY A 152 -7.95 -30.44 -1.66
CA GLY A 152 -8.34 -30.12 -0.29
C GLY A 152 -7.27 -29.41 0.55
N LYS A 153 -6.06 -29.22 0.03
CA LYS A 153 -4.96 -28.49 0.68
C LYS A 153 -4.94 -27.04 0.21
N THR A 154 -4.53 -26.14 1.11
CA THR A 154 -4.40 -24.71 0.84
C THR A 154 -2.95 -24.27 1.07
N ARG A 155 -2.46 -23.37 0.20
CA ARG A 155 -1.20 -22.65 0.31
C ARG A 155 -1.45 -21.18 0.06
N THR A 156 -0.70 -20.32 0.73
CA THR A 156 -0.82 -18.87 0.59
C THR A 156 0.51 -18.29 0.14
N VAL A 157 0.44 -17.32 -0.78
CA VAL A 157 1.55 -16.48 -1.19
C VAL A 157 1.26 -15.06 -0.71
N VAL A 158 2.14 -14.51 0.11
CA VAL A 158 2.08 -13.11 0.54
C VAL A 158 2.68 -12.25 -0.56
N VAL A 159 1.90 -11.36 -1.12
CA VAL A 159 2.35 -10.39 -2.13
C VAL A 159 2.54 -9.05 -1.44
N LYS A 160 3.77 -8.56 -1.41
CA LYS A 160 4.13 -7.23 -0.94
C LYS A 160 4.43 -6.35 -2.14
N ASN A 161 3.80 -5.19 -2.22
CA ASN A 161 4.19 -4.12 -3.12
C ASN A 161 4.81 -2.98 -2.31
N GLU A 162 6.06 -2.68 -2.60
CA GLU A 162 6.85 -1.71 -1.84
C GLU A 162 6.27 -0.30 -1.93
N LYS A 163 6.57 0.51 -0.96
CA LYS A 163 6.19 1.93 -0.90
C LYS A 163 6.96 2.75 -1.92
N ALA A 164 6.32 3.77 -2.51
CA ALA A 164 7.01 4.78 -3.27
C ALA A 164 7.94 5.61 -2.38
N PRO A 165 9.04 6.15 -2.95
CA PRO A 165 9.86 7.15 -2.28
C PRO A 165 8.99 8.33 -1.82
N GLU A 166 9.36 8.93 -0.70
CA GLU A 166 8.68 10.12 -0.22
C GLU A 166 8.81 11.27 -1.23
N MET A 167 7.65 11.85 -1.58
CA MET A 167 7.54 13.00 -2.47
C MET A 167 6.97 14.19 -1.70
N LEU A 168 7.61 15.35 -1.84
CA LEU A 168 7.17 16.63 -1.31
C LEU A 168 7.70 17.70 -2.25
N VAL A 169 6.81 18.31 -3.06
CA VAL A 169 7.17 19.25 -4.12
C VAL A 169 6.15 20.40 -4.15
N PRO A 170 6.56 21.64 -3.87
CA PRO A 170 5.71 22.80 -4.05
C PRO A 170 5.60 23.17 -5.53
N SER A 171 4.49 23.79 -5.92
CA SER A 171 4.29 24.28 -7.29
C SER A 171 5.16 25.49 -7.63
N VAL A 172 5.62 26.22 -6.61
CA VAL A 172 6.54 27.35 -6.71
C VAL A 172 7.48 27.38 -5.51
N GLU A 173 8.72 27.82 -5.72
CA GLU A 173 9.73 27.99 -4.67
C GLU A 173 9.89 29.46 -4.25
N ASN A 174 9.38 30.40 -5.05
CA ASN A 174 9.42 31.83 -4.79
C ASN A 174 8.04 32.44 -5.02
N LEU A 175 7.59 33.26 -4.10
CA LEU A 175 6.30 33.91 -4.15
C LEU A 175 6.46 35.39 -3.80
N THR A 176 5.98 36.25 -4.68
CA THR A 176 6.03 37.72 -4.52
C THR A 176 4.64 38.26 -4.24
N PHE A 177 4.53 39.13 -3.25
CA PHE A 177 3.32 39.85 -2.88
C PHE A 177 3.46 41.37 -3.17
N PRO A 178 2.41 42.02 -3.62
CA PRO A 178 2.39 43.47 -3.65
C PRO A 178 2.39 44.04 -2.21
N TYR A 179 2.79 45.29 -2.03
CA TYR A 179 2.81 45.94 -0.73
C TYR A 179 1.44 45.95 -0.02
N LYS A 180 0.35 46.09 -0.78
CA LYS A 180 -1.03 46.06 -0.22
C LYS A 180 -1.43 44.71 0.38
N GLY A 181 -0.60 43.68 0.20
CA GLY A 181 -0.95 42.32 0.54
C GLY A 181 -1.82 41.67 -0.53
N GLU A 182 -1.82 40.35 -0.50
CA GLU A 182 -2.59 39.52 -1.44
C GLU A 182 -2.71 38.10 -0.88
N THR A 183 -3.66 37.34 -1.42
CA THR A 183 -3.80 35.93 -1.14
C THR A 183 -3.34 35.11 -2.33
N ASN A 184 -2.39 34.21 -2.11
CA ASN A 184 -1.89 33.27 -3.10
C ASN A 184 -2.05 31.82 -2.64
N MET A 185 -2.19 30.91 -3.61
CA MET A 185 -2.31 29.46 -3.38
C MET A 185 -1.09 28.74 -3.92
N VAL A 186 -0.42 27.96 -3.08
CA VAL A 186 0.69 27.09 -3.47
C VAL A 186 0.23 25.64 -3.36
N GLU A 187 0.25 24.91 -4.46
CA GLU A 187 -0.05 23.50 -4.48
C GLU A 187 1.17 22.68 -3.98
N ILE A 188 0.91 21.72 -3.10
CA ILE A 188 1.94 20.80 -2.58
C ILE A 188 1.63 19.39 -3.06
N ARG A 189 2.43 18.88 -3.98
CA ARG A 189 2.38 17.50 -4.43
C ARG A 189 3.14 16.62 -3.44
N SER A 190 2.42 15.76 -2.72
CA SER A 190 3.01 14.90 -1.69
C SER A 190 2.26 13.58 -1.59
N ASN A 191 2.98 12.50 -1.32
CA ASN A 191 2.43 11.18 -0.98
C ASN A 191 2.55 10.86 0.51
N THR A 192 2.78 11.87 1.33
CA THR A 192 2.90 11.80 2.79
C THR A 192 2.23 13.00 3.46
N ASN A 193 2.02 12.92 4.77
CA ASN A 193 1.54 14.07 5.54
C ASN A 193 2.65 15.13 5.65
N TRP A 194 2.25 16.39 5.60
CA TRP A 194 3.14 17.53 5.72
C TRP A 194 2.50 18.67 6.52
N LYS A 195 3.30 19.57 7.03
CA LYS A 195 2.92 20.80 7.74
C LYS A 195 3.72 21.99 7.22
N VAL A 196 3.25 23.19 7.53
CA VAL A 196 3.97 24.45 7.27
C VAL A 196 4.52 24.96 8.59
N THR A 197 5.76 25.41 8.59
CA THR A 197 6.45 26.01 9.74
C THR A 197 7.17 27.29 9.33
N ASP A 198 7.67 28.03 10.31
CA ASP A 198 8.43 29.28 10.13
C ASP A 198 7.64 30.36 9.36
N VAL A 199 6.32 30.39 9.55
CA VAL A 199 5.47 31.42 8.93
C VAL A 199 5.72 32.76 9.61
N PRO A 200 6.13 33.82 8.85
CA PRO A 200 6.40 35.12 9.42
C PRO A 200 5.11 35.79 9.88
N GLY A 201 5.18 36.70 10.85
CA GLY A 201 4.02 37.36 11.45
C GLY A 201 3.19 38.20 10.47
N TRP A 202 3.73 38.55 9.31
CA TRP A 202 3.02 39.28 8.27
C TRP A 202 2.30 38.39 7.24
N VAL A 203 2.34 37.05 7.40
CA VAL A 203 1.65 36.10 6.55
C VAL A 203 0.73 35.22 7.39
N VAL A 204 -0.50 35.06 6.95
CA VAL A 204 -1.43 34.05 7.46
C VAL A 204 -1.38 32.84 6.54
N SER A 205 -1.11 31.67 7.10
CA SER A 205 -1.02 30.40 6.38
C SER A 205 -2.16 29.46 6.78
N THR A 206 -2.84 28.89 5.79
CA THR A 206 -3.86 27.85 6.02
C THR A 206 -3.64 26.70 5.05
N LYS A 207 -3.69 25.46 5.57
CA LYS A 207 -3.61 24.25 4.75
C LYS A 207 -5.02 23.83 4.30
N GLU A 208 -5.22 23.69 2.98
CA GLU A 208 -6.50 23.32 2.37
C GLU A 208 -6.28 22.31 1.23
N ASN A 209 -6.79 21.08 1.36
CA ASN A 209 -6.84 20.09 0.28
C ASN A 209 -5.54 19.95 -0.56
N GLY A 210 -4.40 19.77 0.09
CA GLY A 210 -3.11 19.63 -0.61
C GLY A 210 -2.49 20.96 -1.07
N LYS A 211 -3.07 22.10 -0.68
CA LYS A 211 -2.58 23.46 -0.99
C LYS A 211 -2.28 24.21 0.30
N ILE A 212 -1.43 25.21 0.17
CA ILE A 212 -1.20 26.25 1.18
C ILE A 212 -1.82 27.53 0.66
N LYS A 213 -2.77 28.08 1.40
CA LYS A 213 -3.27 29.43 1.21
C LYS A 213 -2.40 30.37 2.04
N LEU A 214 -1.74 31.31 1.40
CA LEU A 214 -0.89 32.32 2.01
C LEU A 214 -1.50 33.68 1.77
N THR A 215 -1.84 34.38 2.86
CA THR A 215 -2.37 35.75 2.80
C THR A 215 -1.33 36.66 3.44
N ALA A 216 -0.67 37.49 2.63
CA ALA A 216 0.21 38.52 3.11
C ALA A 216 -0.59 39.75 3.58
N LEU A 217 -0.28 40.29 4.76
CA LEU A 217 -0.77 41.54 5.26
C LEU A 217 -0.08 42.68 4.51
N ALA A 218 -0.68 43.88 4.50
CA ALA A 218 -0.06 45.06 3.91
C ALA A 218 1.33 45.35 4.54
N ASN A 219 2.25 45.81 3.71
CA ASN A 219 3.54 46.32 4.14
C ASN A 219 3.48 47.85 4.08
N ASP A 220 3.18 48.44 5.21
CA ASP A 220 3.07 49.88 5.31
C ASP A 220 4.44 50.59 5.47
N ASN A 221 5.53 49.81 5.59
CA ASN A 221 6.87 50.32 5.63
C ASN A 221 7.41 50.55 4.21
N ASN A 222 8.23 51.57 4.06
CA ASN A 222 8.89 51.89 2.78
C ASN A 222 10.11 50.99 2.46
N VAL A 223 10.21 49.83 3.11
CA VAL A 223 11.28 48.84 2.93
C VAL A 223 10.65 47.51 2.54
N GLU A 224 11.23 46.87 1.53
CA GLU A 224 10.88 45.52 1.13
C GLU A 224 11.13 44.54 2.28
N ARG A 225 10.33 43.48 2.34
CA ARG A 225 10.51 42.40 3.30
C ARG A 225 10.50 41.03 2.65
N SER A 226 11.28 40.12 3.20
CA SER A 226 11.35 38.74 2.75
C SER A 226 11.35 37.78 3.94
N ALA A 227 10.96 36.55 3.70
CA ALA A 227 11.03 35.49 4.66
C ALA A 227 11.03 34.13 3.96
N GLU A 228 11.40 33.10 4.68
CA GLU A 228 11.32 31.71 4.24
C GLU A 228 10.27 30.98 5.06
N ILE A 229 9.36 30.28 4.41
CA ILE A 229 8.51 29.30 5.08
C ILE A 229 9.00 27.90 4.74
N LYS A 230 8.85 26.96 5.68
CA LYS A 230 9.20 25.57 5.48
C LYS A 230 7.95 24.72 5.33
N VAL A 231 7.98 23.82 4.36
CA VAL A 231 7.00 22.73 4.25
C VAL A 231 7.74 21.46 4.62
N GLU A 232 7.30 20.82 5.70
CA GLU A 232 7.99 19.69 6.31
C GLU A 232 7.12 18.44 6.29
N SER A 233 7.72 17.32 5.90
CA SER A 233 7.17 15.98 6.04
C SER A 233 7.99 15.18 7.06
N SER A 234 7.86 13.86 7.07
CA SER A 234 8.60 13.01 8.02
C SER A 234 10.12 13.02 7.77
N THR A 235 10.55 13.12 6.50
CA THR A 235 11.98 13.03 6.13
C THR A 235 12.43 14.16 5.20
N LYS A 236 11.53 14.99 4.69
CA LYS A 236 11.84 16.07 3.75
C LYS A 236 11.39 17.42 4.26
N THR A 237 12.19 18.43 3.94
CA THR A 237 11.86 19.84 4.11
C THR A 237 12.08 20.55 2.78
N VAL A 238 11.13 21.33 2.36
CA VAL A 238 11.24 22.24 1.22
C VAL A 238 10.98 23.67 1.68
N ILE A 239 11.69 24.64 1.08
CA ILE A 239 11.62 26.05 1.41
C ILE A 239 10.82 26.76 0.31
N ILE A 240 9.97 27.69 0.71
CA ILE A 240 9.31 28.64 -0.17
C ILE A 240 9.72 30.02 0.30
N ASN A 241 10.38 30.76 -0.59
CA ASN A 241 10.80 32.14 -0.33
C ASN A 241 9.63 33.10 -0.60
N LEU A 242 9.40 33.96 0.34
CA LEU A 242 8.37 34.98 0.27
C LEU A 242 9.02 36.35 0.15
N TYR A 243 8.54 37.16 -0.78
CA TYR A 243 9.01 38.52 -1.01
C TYR A 243 7.80 39.45 -1.02
N GLN A 244 7.92 40.62 -0.41
CA GLN A 244 6.86 41.65 -0.49
C GLN A 244 7.48 43.01 -0.70
N GLY A 245 6.96 43.71 -1.70
CA GLY A 245 7.40 45.07 -2.02
C GLY A 245 7.24 46.07 -0.86
N ALA A 246 8.03 47.10 -0.89
CA ALA A 246 7.91 48.22 0.02
C ALA A 246 6.58 48.96 -0.13
N GLY A 247 6.05 49.43 0.95
CA GLY A 247 4.91 50.35 0.97
C GLY A 247 5.27 51.69 0.30
N LEU A 248 4.27 52.48 0.13
CA LEU A 248 4.49 53.84 -0.37
C LEU A 248 4.92 54.74 0.79
N ASP A 249 5.87 55.61 0.51
CA ASP A 249 6.27 56.62 1.47
C ASP A 249 5.06 57.47 1.84
N HIS A 250 4.81 57.57 3.13
CA HIS A 250 3.81 58.51 3.64
C HIS A 250 4.43 59.89 3.79
N LEU A 251 3.75 60.88 3.28
CA LEU A 251 4.10 62.29 3.49
C LEU A 251 2.84 63.07 3.78
N ALA A 252 2.72 63.55 4.97
CA ALA A 252 1.62 64.38 5.42
C ALA A 252 2.11 65.58 6.24
N PHE A 253 1.35 66.65 6.24
CA PHE A 253 1.64 67.85 6.98
C PHE A 253 0.56 68.08 8.04
N SER A 254 0.97 68.59 9.21
CA SER A 254 0.02 68.99 10.25
C SER A 254 -0.83 70.18 9.88
N LYS A 255 -0.35 71.00 8.93
CA LYS A 255 -1.06 72.15 8.33
C LYS A 255 -0.70 72.21 6.85
N ASN A 256 -1.68 72.47 6.00
CA ASN A 256 -1.46 72.63 4.54
C ASN A 256 -1.35 74.11 4.16
N ASP A 257 -1.82 75.02 5.02
CA ASP A 257 -1.80 76.45 4.80
C ASP A 257 -1.15 77.15 5.99
N LEU A 258 -0.27 78.09 5.70
CA LEU A 258 0.42 78.96 6.67
C LEU A 258 0.07 80.40 6.40
N HIS A 259 -0.24 81.13 7.45
CA HIS A 259 -0.62 82.52 7.36
C HIS A 259 0.35 83.39 8.17
N PHE A 260 0.99 84.30 7.50
CA PHE A 260 1.89 85.24 8.14
C PHE A 260 1.23 86.64 8.14
N GLY A 261 1.35 87.31 9.25
CA GLY A 261 0.92 88.73 9.34
C GLY A 261 1.83 89.70 8.53
N PRO A 262 1.46 90.97 8.44
CA PRO A 262 2.27 91.92 7.71
C PRO A 262 3.66 92.19 8.30
N ASP A 263 3.84 91.86 9.60
CA ASP A 263 5.12 91.99 10.33
C ASP A 263 6.00 90.72 10.27
N GLY A 264 5.56 89.75 9.50
CA GLY A 264 6.21 88.40 9.44
C GLY A 264 5.87 87.57 10.67
N GLY A 265 6.71 86.61 10.94
CA GLY A 265 6.62 85.68 12.08
C GLY A 265 7.09 84.29 11.73
N ASP A 266 7.10 83.44 12.75
CA ASP A 266 7.47 82.00 12.63
C ASP A 266 6.23 81.11 12.72
N GLU A 267 6.10 80.15 11.80
CA GLU A 267 5.09 79.12 11.83
C GLU A 267 5.75 77.78 11.79
N TYR A 268 5.16 76.75 12.48
CA TYR A 268 5.69 75.39 12.57
C TYR A 268 4.73 74.43 11.90
N VAL A 269 5.29 73.63 11.02
CA VAL A 269 4.59 72.52 10.38
C VAL A 269 5.28 71.21 10.80
N GLN A 270 4.52 70.30 11.34
CA GLN A 270 5.00 68.93 11.56
C GLN A 270 4.87 68.15 10.27
N ILE A 271 5.93 67.48 9.87
CA ILE A 271 5.99 66.56 8.76
C ILE A 271 5.88 65.14 9.30
N LEU A 272 4.86 64.45 8.89
CA LEU A 272 4.62 63.05 9.18
C LEU A 272 5.04 62.22 8.00
N THR A 273 6.13 61.48 8.12
CA THR A 273 6.67 60.67 7.02
C THR A 273 7.40 59.45 7.59
N ASP A 274 7.34 58.35 6.86
CA ASP A 274 8.12 57.16 7.06
C ASP A 274 9.32 57.08 6.08
N ALA A 275 9.45 58.06 5.17
CA ALA A 275 10.59 58.18 4.29
C ALA A 275 11.87 58.45 5.05
N GLN A 276 12.93 57.70 4.74
CA GLN A 276 14.25 57.83 5.35
C GLN A 276 14.96 59.12 4.92
N ASP A 277 14.63 59.62 3.71
CA ASP A 277 15.20 60.81 3.16
C ASP A 277 14.10 61.68 2.51
N TRP A 278 14.03 62.94 2.92
CA TRP A 278 13.12 63.91 2.35
C TRP A 278 13.78 65.28 2.35
N ARG A 279 13.39 66.10 1.42
CA ARG A 279 13.94 67.44 1.22
C ARG A 279 12.84 68.45 0.90
N PHE A 280 13.10 69.69 1.21
CA PHE A 280 12.28 70.81 0.74
C PHE A 280 12.47 70.98 -0.77
N GLY A 281 11.38 71.35 -1.43
CA GLY A 281 11.42 71.87 -2.79
C GLY A 281 11.79 73.37 -2.81
N ASP A 282 11.40 74.03 -3.89
CA ASP A 282 11.62 75.46 -4.02
C ASP A 282 10.58 76.26 -3.20
N PHE A 283 11.01 77.32 -2.57
CA PHE A 283 10.16 78.22 -1.84
C PHE A 283 10.49 79.71 -2.19
N PRO A 284 9.53 80.66 -2.03
CA PRO A 284 9.73 82.03 -2.41
C PRO A 284 10.83 82.67 -1.55
N HIS A 285 11.52 83.69 -2.13
CA HIS A 285 12.66 84.36 -1.54
C HIS A 285 12.37 85.08 -0.22
N TRP A 286 11.11 85.36 0.05
CA TRP A 286 10.66 86.02 1.30
C TRP A 286 10.41 85.05 2.43
N CYS A 287 10.44 83.74 2.15
CA CYS A 287 10.23 82.68 3.14
C CYS A 287 11.53 81.86 3.35
N GLN A 288 11.90 81.70 4.60
CA GLN A 288 12.98 80.83 4.97
C GLN A 288 12.41 79.60 5.64
N VAL A 289 12.89 78.40 5.23
CA VAL A 289 12.47 77.13 5.79
C VAL A 289 13.67 76.41 6.39
N THR A 290 13.57 76.04 7.63
CA THR A 290 14.62 75.31 8.34
C THR A 290 14.05 74.05 9.02
N LYS A 291 14.83 72.95 8.99
CA LYS A 291 14.50 71.71 9.72
C LYS A 291 14.88 71.92 11.18
N VAL A 292 13.93 71.87 12.10
CA VAL A 292 14.14 72.33 13.48
C VAL A 292 14.58 71.19 14.42
N ALA A 293 14.25 69.94 14.19
CA ALA A 293 14.83 68.77 14.87
C ALA A 293 14.21 67.45 14.36
N ASP A 294 14.98 66.39 14.44
CA ASP A 294 14.52 65.00 14.17
C ASP A 294 13.87 64.33 15.38
N ASN A 295 13.69 65.02 16.56
CA ASN A 295 13.44 64.35 17.83
C ASN A 295 12.07 64.61 18.49
N LEU A 296 11.04 64.98 17.75
CA LEU A 296 9.69 65.20 18.32
C LEU A 296 8.68 64.08 18.08
N LEU A 297 9.10 62.91 17.61
CA LEU A 297 8.25 61.74 17.44
C LEU A 297 8.63 60.52 18.30
N SER A 298 9.30 60.72 19.43
CA SER A 298 9.39 59.66 20.43
C SER A 298 8.41 59.97 21.58
N ASN A 299 7.14 59.66 21.39
CA ASN A 299 6.15 59.38 22.44
C ASN A 299 4.74 59.80 21.95
N VAL A 300 4.13 58.92 21.18
CA VAL A 300 2.70 58.59 21.35
C VAL A 300 2.52 57.12 21.09
#